data_995ba548a32a140b7f8793fe4ef87d62
#
_entry.id   995ba548a32a140b7f8793fe4ef87d62
#
_cell.length_a   1.000
_cell.length_b   1.000
_cell.length_c   1.000
_cell.angle_alpha   90.00
_cell.angle_beta   90.00
_cell.angle_gamma   90.00
#
_symmetry.space_group_name_H-M   'P 1'
#
loop_
_entity.id
_entity.type
_entity.pdbx_description
1 polymer ?
#
loop_
_entity_poly.entity_id
_entity_poly.type
_entity_poly.pdbx_seq_one_letter_code
_entity_poly.pdbx_strand_id
1 'polypeptide(L)'
;MKRNKFIASLVTLGASPVLLFSQIKQSLKSRSKGFKINAGEGRKHGHIKLKGVNANILDVKVSGSDTDGDLAIFEQTSLSPGKGTPLHIHHTQDEVFYVIEGSYYFQVGEEKFHLNSGDSIFLPRKVPHAWTQVSEKGKMTVTMQPAGKLEDFFVTMSALDHEPTPAEIAKIFSDNDMQVVGPPLQINQ
;
A
#
# COMPACT_ATOMS: atom_id res chain seq x y z
N MET A 1 30.58 55.80 34.88
CA MET A 1 30.26 54.42 34.45
C MET A 1 28.90 54.40 33.69
N LYS A 2 28.92 54.22 32.37
CA LYS A 2 27.72 54.31 31.50
C LYS A 2 27.15 52.92 31.33
N ARG A 3 25.88 52.70 31.70
CA ARG A 3 25.09 51.47 31.51
C ARG A 3 24.56 51.44 30.09
N ASN A 4 25.08 50.52 29.26
CA ASN A 4 24.55 50.24 27.94
C ASN A 4 23.26 49.40 28.06
N LYS A 5 22.16 49.93 27.52
CA LYS A 5 20.89 49.20 27.37
C LYS A 5 20.97 48.32 26.12
N PHE A 6 20.86 47.02 26.30
CA PHE A 6 20.74 46.06 25.23
C PHE A 6 19.26 45.98 24.87
N ILE A 7 18.88 46.46 23.69
CA ILE A 7 17.53 46.31 23.15
C ILE A 7 17.52 45.02 22.36
N ALA A 8 16.89 43.95 22.89
CA ALA A 8 16.62 42.74 22.17
C ALA A 8 15.38 42.98 21.30
N SER A 9 15.58 43.06 19.99
CA SER A 9 14.46 43.06 19.01
C SER A 9 13.90 41.68 18.89
N LEU A 10 12.72 41.43 19.44
CA LEU A 10 11.91 40.25 19.21
C LEU A 10 11.26 40.36 17.82
N VAL A 11 11.83 39.68 16.84
CA VAL A 11 11.13 39.46 15.55
C VAL A 11 10.10 38.37 15.74
N THR A 12 8.86 38.74 15.99
CA THR A 12 7.71 37.84 15.94
C THR A 12 7.41 37.57 14.48
N LEU A 13 7.82 36.39 13.99
CA LEU A 13 7.24 35.83 12.72
C LEU A 13 5.77 35.52 12.99
N GLY A 14 4.90 36.47 12.66
CA GLY A 14 3.47 36.29 12.64
C GLY A 14 3.09 35.39 11.46
N ALA A 15 3.09 34.09 11.67
CA ALA A 15 2.40 33.18 10.75
C ALA A 15 0.92 33.53 10.79
N SER A 16 0.42 34.13 9.72
CA SER A 16 -0.97 34.55 9.61
C SER A 16 -1.90 33.36 9.81
N PRO A 17 -2.79 33.36 10.80
CA PRO A 17 -3.71 32.24 11.09
C PRO A 17 -4.65 31.92 9.91
N VAL A 18 -4.82 32.86 8.98
CA VAL A 18 -5.67 32.73 7.79
C VAL A 18 -5.20 31.60 6.83
N LEU A 19 -3.87 31.38 6.71
CA LEU A 19 -3.35 30.33 5.83
C LEU A 19 -3.58 28.92 6.41
N LEU A 20 -3.47 28.78 7.73
CA LEU A 20 -3.77 27.51 8.42
C LEU A 20 -5.26 27.13 8.30
N PHE A 21 -6.16 28.09 8.47
CA PHE A 21 -7.61 27.85 8.32
C PHE A 21 -8.03 27.53 6.89
N SER A 22 -7.35 28.08 5.87
CA SER A 22 -7.63 27.76 4.46
C SER A 22 -7.22 26.34 4.11
N GLN A 23 -6.07 25.87 4.57
CA GLN A 23 -5.61 24.50 4.36
C GLN A 23 -6.49 23.47 5.10
N ILE A 24 -6.88 23.75 6.34
CA ILE A 24 -7.80 22.89 7.08
C ILE A 24 -9.17 22.80 6.38
N LYS A 25 -9.72 23.91 5.89
CA LYS A 25 -10.98 23.89 5.12
C LYS A 25 -10.88 23.13 3.80
N GLN A 26 -9.73 23.17 3.13
CA GLN A 26 -9.51 22.45 1.87
C GLN A 26 -9.35 20.95 2.10
N SER A 27 -8.64 20.53 3.15
CA SER A 27 -8.53 19.13 3.58
C SER A 27 -9.88 18.56 3.99
N LEU A 28 -10.64 19.27 4.81
CA LEU A 28 -12.00 18.86 5.21
C LEU A 28 -12.96 18.78 4.02
N LYS A 29 -12.78 19.58 2.97
CA LYS A 29 -13.63 19.55 1.78
C LYS A 29 -13.33 18.35 0.88
N SER A 30 -12.09 17.87 0.81
CA SER A 30 -11.72 16.66 0.06
C SER A 30 -12.29 15.39 0.69
N ARG A 31 -12.38 15.32 2.03
CA ARG A 31 -12.95 14.20 2.79
C ARG A 31 -14.47 14.26 2.97
N SER A 32 -15.16 15.29 2.45
CA SER A 32 -16.58 15.53 2.77
C SER A 32 -17.57 14.74 1.93
N LYS A 33 -17.14 13.99 0.92
CA LYS A 33 -18.03 13.23 0.04
C LYS A 33 -17.67 11.76 0.02
N GLY A 34 -18.52 10.92 0.58
CA GLY A 34 -18.48 9.49 0.34
C GLY A 34 -18.74 9.16 -1.13
N PHE A 35 -18.24 8.01 -1.58
CA PHE A 35 -18.48 7.50 -2.93
C PHE A 35 -18.76 6.00 -2.88
N LYS A 36 -19.43 5.51 -3.92
CA LYS A 36 -19.66 4.09 -4.16
C LYS A 36 -18.84 3.68 -5.39
N ILE A 37 -18.23 2.49 -5.32
CA ILE A 37 -17.64 1.81 -6.47
C ILE A 37 -18.44 0.55 -6.69
N ASN A 38 -18.85 0.28 -7.93
CA ASN A 38 -19.61 -0.92 -8.23
C ASN A 38 -18.71 -2.16 -8.14
N ALA A 39 -19.34 -3.32 -7.96
CA ALA A 39 -18.61 -4.59 -7.98
C ALA A 39 -17.85 -4.78 -9.29
N GLY A 40 -16.60 -5.20 -9.21
CA GLY A 40 -15.73 -5.43 -10.37
C GLY A 40 -15.16 -4.17 -11.02
N GLU A 41 -15.35 -2.97 -10.45
CA GLU A 41 -14.81 -1.71 -10.98
C GLU A 41 -13.65 -1.19 -10.11
N GLY A 42 -12.65 -0.60 -10.76
CA GLY A 42 -11.60 0.20 -10.16
C GLY A 42 -11.95 1.69 -10.24
N ARG A 43 -11.68 2.45 -9.16
CA ARG A 43 -11.94 3.90 -9.11
C ARG A 43 -10.93 4.71 -9.89
N LYS A 44 -9.68 4.26 -9.89
CA LYS A 44 -8.56 4.91 -10.58
C LYS A 44 -7.77 3.87 -11.37
N HIS A 45 -7.09 4.32 -12.42
CA HIS A 45 -6.23 3.51 -13.28
C HIS A 45 -6.93 2.35 -14.00
N GLY A 46 -8.27 2.20 -13.88
CA GLY A 46 -8.99 1.01 -14.37
C GLY A 46 -8.50 -0.26 -13.68
N HIS A 47 -8.43 -1.36 -14.44
CA HIS A 47 -7.90 -2.64 -13.96
C HIS A 47 -6.38 -2.67 -14.10
N ILE A 48 -5.66 -2.57 -13.01
CA ILE A 48 -4.19 -2.64 -12.97
C ILE A 48 -3.78 -4.12 -13.08
N LYS A 49 -3.31 -4.53 -14.25
CA LYS A 49 -2.88 -5.90 -14.52
C LYS A 49 -1.40 -6.05 -14.22
N LEU A 50 -1.07 -6.78 -13.16
CA LEU A 50 0.33 -6.99 -12.75
C LEU A 50 1.08 -7.89 -13.72
N LYS A 51 2.39 -7.72 -13.77
CA LYS A 51 3.35 -8.54 -14.51
C LYS A 51 4.51 -8.91 -13.60
N GLY A 52 5.22 -9.97 -13.92
CA GLY A 52 6.47 -10.39 -13.29
C GLY A 52 6.31 -11.20 -12.01
N VAL A 53 5.73 -10.67 -10.95
CA VAL A 53 5.54 -11.41 -9.69
C VAL A 53 4.37 -12.39 -9.81
N ASN A 54 3.26 -11.92 -10.36
CA ASN A 54 2.04 -12.70 -10.65
C ASN A 54 1.23 -11.97 -11.73
N ALA A 55 0.15 -12.58 -12.20
CA ALA A 55 -0.74 -12.01 -13.23
C ALA A 55 -2.04 -11.46 -12.62
N ASN A 56 -2.01 -11.02 -11.36
CA ASN A 56 -3.18 -10.55 -10.64
C ASN A 56 -3.69 -9.21 -11.18
N ILE A 57 -4.96 -8.94 -10.93
CA ILE A 57 -5.61 -7.68 -11.25
C ILE A 57 -5.88 -6.93 -9.95
N LEU A 58 -5.45 -5.68 -9.87
CA LEU A 58 -5.70 -4.78 -8.74
C LEU A 58 -6.67 -3.68 -9.17
N ASP A 59 -7.71 -3.48 -8.38
CA ASP A 59 -8.68 -2.41 -8.51
C ASP A 59 -8.58 -1.46 -7.32
N VAL A 60 -8.24 -0.20 -7.56
CA VAL A 60 -8.20 0.81 -6.50
C VAL A 60 -9.63 1.07 -6.03
N LYS A 61 -9.94 0.80 -4.76
CA LYS A 61 -11.23 1.12 -4.14
C LYS A 61 -11.16 2.44 -3.39
N VAL A 62 -10.10 2.67 -2.63
CA VAL A 62 -9.80 3.94 -1.98
C VAL A 62 -8.34 4.27 -2.29
N SER A 63 -8.10 5.39 -2.94
CA SER A 63 -6.76 5.87 -3.23
C SER A 63 -6.19 6.65 -2.04
N GLY A 64 -4.88 6.62 -1.85
CA GLY A 64 -4.22 7.49 -0.89
C GLY A 64 -4.58 8.97 -1.06
N SER A 65 -4.83 9.42 -2.29
CA SER A 65 -5.26 10.80 -2.56
C SER A 65 -6.70 11.12 -2.09
N ASP A 66 -7.51 10.13 -1.75
CA ASP A 66 -8.85 10.33 -1.18
C ASP A 66 -8.82 10.56 0.32
N THR A 67 -7.72 10.18 0.97
CA THR A 67 -7.56 10.13 2.42
C THR A 67 -6.42 11.02 2.93
N ASP A 68 -5.86 11.90 2.07
CA ASP A 68 -4.66 12.70 2.36
C ASP A 68 -3.45 11.84 2.78
N GLY A 69 -3.37 10.61 2.23
CA GLY A 69 -2.30 9.65 2.49
C GLY A 69 -2.51 8.73 3.70
N ASP A 70 -3.61 8.85 4.43
CA ASP A 70 -3.84 8.05 5.64
C ASP A 70 -4.14 6.59 5.35
N LEU A 71 -4.83 6.30 4.22
CA LEU A 71 -5.34 4.97 3.90
C LEU A 71 -5.41 4.75 2.39
N ALA A 72 -5.11 3.53 1.94
CA ALA A 72 -5.49 3.05 0.62
C ALA A 72 -6.13 1.66 0.73
N ILE A 73 -7.10 1.36 -0.14
CA ILE A 73 -7.76 0.05 -0.23
C ILE A 73 -7.77 -0.41 -1.68
N PHE A 74 -7.31 -1.62 -1.88
CA PHE A 74 -7.32 -2.30 -3.18
C PHE A 74 -8.15 -3.58 -3.08
N GLU A 75 -8.81 -3.96 -4.17
CA GLU A 75 -9.35 -5.30 -4.36
C GLU A 75 -8.43 -6.03 -5.34
N GLN A 76 -7.94 -7.18 -4.96
CA GLN A 76 -7.12 -8.03 -5.78
C GLN A 76 -7.93 -9.23 -6.27
N THR A 77 -7.96 -9.44 -7.58
CA THR A 77 -8.37 -10.70 -8.20
C THR A 77 -7.12 -11.51 -8.51
N SER A 78 -6.99 -12.66 -7.88
CA SER A 78 -5.83 -13.54 -7.98
C SER A 78 -6.01 -14.59 -9.07
N LEU A 79 -5.09 -14.60 -10.03
CA LEU A 79 -5.14 -15.40 -11.25
C LEU A 79 -3.91 -16.31 -11.42
N SER A 80 -3.14 -16.51 -10.36
CA SER A 80 -1.85 -17.21 -10.45
C SER A 80 -1.71 -18.23 -9.31
N PRO A 81 -2.40 -19.38 -9.33
CA PRO A 81 -2.23 -20.46 -8.35
C PRO A 81 -0.74 -20.84 -8.20
N GLY A 82 -0.29 -21.02 -6.97
CA GLY A 82 1.10 -21.35 -6.64
C GLY A 82 2.09 -20.18 -6.74
N LYS A 83 1.62 -18.97 -7.11
CA LYS A 83 2.45 -17.77 -7.17
C LYS A 83 2.00 -16.74 -6.13
N GLY A 84 2.97 -15.97 -5.65
CA GLY A 84 2.73 -14.90 -4.69
C GLY A 84 3.84 -13.86 -4.72
N THR A 85 3.95 -13.10 -3.65
CA THR A 85 4.99 -12.06 -3.53
C THR A 85 6.31 -12.65 -3.06
N PRO A 86 7.46 -12.05 -3.42
CA PRO A 86 8.70 -12.34 -2.73
C PRO A 86 8.56 -11.99 -1.23
N LEU A 87 9.38 -12.60 -0.38
CA LEU A 87 9.48 -12.17 1.01
C LEU A 87 10.01 -10.74 1.06
N HIS A 88 9.23 -9.81 1.62
CA HIS A 88 9.56 -8.38 1.62
C HIS A 88 9.10 -7.71 2.91
N ILE A 89 9.54 -6.48 3.10
CA ILE A 89 9.12 -5.60 4.19
C ILE A 89 8.60 -4.28 3.61
N HIS A 90 7.59 -3.72 4.26
CA HIS A 90 7.20 -2.32 4.15
C HIS A 90 7.88 -1.52 5.25
N HIS A 91 8.57 -0.43 4.90
CA HIS A 91 9.30 0.36 5.90
C HIS A 91 8.39 1.21 6.77
N THR A 92 7.27 1.68 6.22
CA THR A 92 6.43 2.71 6.84
C THR A 92 4.94 2.36 6.88
N GLN A 93 4.49 1.31 6.18
CA GLN A 93 3.09 0.92 6.10
C GLN A 93 2.81 -0.37 6.85
N ASP A 94 1.68 -0.41 7.55
CA ASP A 94 1.03 -1.64 7.96
C ASP A 94 0.07 -2.09 6.87
N GLU A 95 -0.10 -3.40 6.73
CA GLU A 95 -0.93 -4.00 5.69
C GLU A 95 -1.93 -4.97 6.31
N VAL A 96 -3.17 -4.94 5.83
CA VAL A 96 -4.22 -5.87 6.24
C VAL A 96 -4.83 -6.50 5.01
N PHE A 97 -4.89 -7.83 5.00
CA PHE A 97 -5.65 -8.58 4.00
C PHE A 97 -6.94 -9.12 4.60
N TYR A 98 -7.98 -9.14 3.79
CA TYR A 98 -9.23 -9.87 4.06
C TYR A 98 -9.56 -10.72 2.83
N VAL A 99 -9.67 -12.02 3.01
CA VAL A 99 -9.96 -12.97 1.94
C VAL A 99 -11.45 -12.98 1.64
N ILE A 100 -11.84 -12.61 0.41
CA ILE A 100 -13.22 -12.61 -0.07
C ILE A 100 -13.56 -13.98 -0.68
N GLU A 101 -12.63 -14.54 -1.48
CA GLU A 101 -12.81 -15.79 -2.22
C GLU A 101 -11.49 -16.56 -2.29
N GLY A 102 -11.58 -17.89 -2.21
CA GLY A 102 -10.44 -18.79 -2.35
C GLY A 102 -9.62 -18.94 -1.09
N SER A 103 -8.38 -19.38 -1.24
CA SER A 103 -7.46 -19.61 -0.13
C SER A 103 -6.03 -19.18 -0.48
N TYR A 104 -5.31 -18.80 0.57
CA TYR A 104 -3.96 -18.25 0.49
C TYR A 104 -3.09 -18.79 1.60
N TYR A 105 -1.81 -18.87 1.32
CA TYR A 105 -0.79 -19.15 2.29
C TYR A 105 -0.01 -17.88 2.59
N PHE A 106 0.12 -17.50 3.87
CA PHE A 106 0.84 -16.32 4.32
C PHE A 106 2.01 -16.70 5.21
N GLN A 107 3.06 -15.90 5.15
CA GLN A 107 4.15 -15.87 6.12
C GLN A 107 4.27 -14.46 6.68
N VAL A 108 4.35 -14.32 8.01
CA VAL A 108 4.61 -13.07 8.73
C VAL A 108 5.68 -13.32 9.77
N GLY A 109 6.87 -12.76 9.57
CA GLY A 109 8.05 -13.17 10.34
C GLY A 109 8.36 -14.64 10.10
N GLU A 110 8.38 -15.42 11.18
CA GLU A 110 8.60 -16.88 11.15
C GLU A 110 7.30 -17.68 11.09
N GLU A 111 6.17 -17.04 11.38
CA GLU A 111 4.87 -17.70 11.45
C GLU A 111 4.24 -17.86 10.06
N LYS A 112 3.54 -18.99 9.89
CA LYS A 112 2.84 -19.33 8.65
C LYS A 112 1.36 -19.57 8.92
N PHE A 113 0.53 -19.05 8.02
CA PHE A 113 -0.91 -19.08 8.15
C PHE A 113 -1.54 -19.57 6.84
N HIS A 114 -2.59 -20.38 6.96
CA HIS A 114 -3.46 -20.73 5.84
C HIS A 114 -4.79 -19.99 6.02
N LEU A 115 -5.13 -19.12 5.07
CA LEU A 115 -6.33 -18.29 5.10
C LEU A 115 -7.34 -18.81 4.08
N ASN A 116 -8.61 -18.80 4.48
CA ASN A 116 -9.77 -19.10 3.66
C ASN A 116 -10.70 -17.88 3.56
N SER A 117 -11.71 -17.96 2.71
CA SER A 117 -12.73 -16.91 2.62
C SER A 117 -13.32 -16.55 3.98
N GLY A 118 -13.33 -15.27 4.30
CA GLY A 118 -13.76 -14.72 5.60
C GLY A 118 -12.62 -14.44 6.59
N ASP A 119 -11.43 -15.01 6.36
CA ASP A 119 -10.27 -14.75 7.23
C ASP A 119 -9.61 -13.41 6.91
N SER A 120 -8.96 -12.83 7.93
CA SER A 120 -8.11 -11.64 7.79
C SER A 120 -6.78 -11.84 8.47
N ILE A 121 -5.77 -11.12 8.00
CA ILE A 121 -4.42 -11.12 8.58
C ILE A 121 -3.83 -9.73 8.60
N PHE A 122 -3.10 -9.41 9.68
CA PHE A 122 -2.37 -8.16 9.85
C PHE A 122 -0.87 -8.38 9.65
N LEU A 123 -0.26 -7.59 8.80
CA LEU A 123 1.16 -7.60 8.48
C LEU A 123 1.76 -6.27 8.96
N PRO A 124 2.44 -6.25 10.12
CA PRO A 124 3.01 -5.03 10.65
C PRO A 124 4.21 -4.56 9.80
N ARG A 125 4.38 -3.26 9.70
CA ARG A 125 5.56 -2.64 9.06
C ARG A 125 6.86 -3.18 9.65
N LYS A 126 7.90 -3.28 8.82
CA LYS A 126 9.24 -3.78 9.19
C LYS A 126 9.30 -5.26 9.57
N VAL A 127 8.20 -5.99 9.49
CA VAL A 127 8.18 -7.44 9.66
C VAL A 127 8.18 -8.10 8.27
N PRO A 128 9.14 -8.99 7.96
CA PRO A 128 9.14 -9.69 6.69
C PRO A 128 7.86 -10.49 6.47
N HIS A 129 7.26 -10.37 5.30
CA HIS A 129 6.06 -11.11 4.96
C HIS A 129 6.00 -11.46 3.47
N ALA A 130 5.23 -12.49 3.18
CA ALA A 130 4.90 -12.93 1.83
C ALA A 130 3.56 -13.66 1.84
N TRP A 131 2.95 -13.77 0.67
CA TRP A 131 1.78 -14.63 0.50
C TRP A 131 1.85 -15.36 -0.85
N THR A 132 1.09 -16.47 -0.95
CA THR A 132 0.96 -17.25 -2.17
C THR A 132 -0.47 -17.71 -2.33
N GLN A 133 -1.03 -17.59 -3.53
CA GLN A 133 -2.36 -18.11 -3.87
C GLN A 133 -2.32 -19.63 -3.85
N VAL A 134 -3.33 -20.26 -3.19
CA VAL A 134 -3.47 -21.71 -3.13
C VAL A 134 -4.56 -22.20 -4.09
N SER A 135 -5.75 -21.62 -3.99
CA SER A 135 -6.91 -21.99 -4.82
C SER A 135 -6.78 -21.55 -6.27
N GLU A 136 -7.49 -22.19 -7.19
CA GLU A 136 -7.53 -21.84 -8.62
C GLU A 136 -8.01 -20.41 -8.87
N LYS A 137 -8.94 -19.92 -8.05
CA LYS A 137 -9.44 -18.55 -8.06
C LYS A 137 -9.31 -17.96 -6.68
N GLY A 138 -9.06 -16.67 -6.62
CA GLY A 138 -8.98 -15.97 -5.37
C GLY A 138 -9.30 -14.50 -5.49
N LYS A 139 -9.81 -13.94 -4.42
CA LYS A 139 -10.05 -12.50 -4.28
C LYS A 139 -9.82 -12.08 -2.85
N MET A 140 -9.16 -10.95 -2.67
CA MET A 140 -8.94 -10.36 -1.35
C MET A 140 -8.90 -8.83 -1.42
N THR A 141 -9.20 -8.17 -0.32
CA THR A 141 -8.86 -6.76 -0.17
C THR A 141 -7.49 -6.63 0.46
N VAL A 142 -6.81 -5.57 0.07
CA VAL A 142 -5.52 -5.13 0.61
C VAL A 142 -5.72 -3.71 1.13
N THR A 143 -5.49 -3.51 2.41
CA THR A 143 -5.61 -2.21 3.07
C THR A 143 -4.25 -1.77 3.59
N MET A 144 -3.82 -0.58 3.19
CA MET A 144 -2.55 0.04 3.60
C MET A 144 -2.78 1.21 4.53
N GLN A 145 -2.04 1.27 5.61
CA GLN A 145 -2.08 2.38 6.57
C GLN A 145 -0.65 2.72 7.08
N PRO A 146 -0.13 3.95 6.80
CA PRO A 146 -0.66 4.92 5.82
C PRO A 146 -0.67 4.35 4.40
N ALA A 147 -1.29 5.07 3.45
CA ALA A 147 -1.40 4.64 2.04
C ALA A 147 -0.03 4.36 1.40
N GLY A 148 0.99 5.15 1.73
CA GLY A 148 2.34 5.02 1.17
C GLY A 148 2.37 5.10 -0.35
N LYS A 149 3.23 4.29 -0.97
CA LYS A 149 3.45 4.25 -2.42
C LYS A 149 2.97 2.95 -3.08
N LEU A 150 2.12 2.16 -2.42
CA LEU A 150 1.70 0.88 -3.00
C LEU A 150 0.86 1.05 -4.27
N GLU A 151 0.06 2.12 -4.39
CA GLU A 151 -0.66 2.45 -5.62
C GLU A 151 0.32 2.71 -6.79
N ASP A 152 1.38 3.50 -6.56
CA ASP A 152 2.42 3.78 -7.55
C ASP A 152 3.21 2.52 -7.92
N PHE A 153 3.49 1.65 -6.95
CA PHE A 153 4.10 0.35 -7.18
C PHE A 153 3.28 -0.50 -8.15
N PHE A 154 1.98 -0.65 -7.94
CA PHE A 154 1.12 -1.43 -8.81
C PHE A 154 1.04 -0.83 -10.23
N VAL A 155 0.94 0.48 -10.35
CA VAL A 155 0.95 1.17 -11.63
C VAL A 155 2.27 0.93 -12.37
N THR A 156 3.41 1.04 -11.66
CA THR A 156 4.74 0.79 -12.22
C THR A 156 4.87 -0.65 -12.73
N MET A 157 4.47 -1.65 -11.91
CA MET A 157 4.52 -3.07 -12.30
C MET A 157 3.64 -3.37 -13.51
N SER A 158 2.48 -2.73 -13.62
CA SER A 158 1.57 -2.94 -14.76
C SER A 158 2.07 -2.31 -16.07
N ALA A 159 2.88 -1.26 -15.98
CA ALA A 159 3.41 -0.52 -17.12
C ALA A 159 4.60 -1.22 -17.81
N LEU A 160 5.16 -2.26 -17.20
CA LEU A 160 6.26 -3.02 -17.79
C LEU A 160 5.84 -3.61 -19.15
N ASP A 161 6.70 -3.51 -20.14
CA ASP A 161 6.51 -4.07 -21.49
C ASP A 161 7.21 -5.43 -21.69
N HIS A 162 7.92 -5.87 -20.67
CA HIS A 162 8.68 -7.14 -20.63
C HIS A 162 8.49 -7.86 -19.29
N GLU A 163 8.93 -9.10 -19.20
CA GLU A 163 9.02 -9.86 -17.95
C GLU A 163 10.21 -9.34 -17.15
N PRO A 164 10.01 -8.75 -15.95
CA PRO A 164 11.09 -8.15 -15.20
C PRO A 164 12.02 -9.19 -14.59
N THR A 165 13.31 -8.86 -14.56
CA THR A 165 14.32 -9.62 -13.84
C THR A 165 14.14 -9.49 -12.31
N PRO A 166 14.66 -10.42 -11.49
CA PRO A 166 14.65 -10.27 -10.03
C PRO A 166 15.28 -8.98 -9.53
N ALA A 167 16.30 -8.47 -10.22
CA ALA A 167 16.94 -7.21 -9.86
C ALA A 167 16.05 -6.00 -10.13
N GLU A 168 15.31 -6.00 -11.24
CA GLU A 168 14.31 -4.97 -11.55
C GLU A 168 13.14 -5.00 -10.55
N ILE A 169 12.64 -6.19 -10.20
CA ILE A 169 11.62 -6.36 -9.16
C ILE A 169 12.12 -5.75 -7.85
N ALA A 170 13.31 -6.12 -7.39
CA ALA A 170 13.87 -5.60 -6.15
C ALA A 170 14.05 -4.07 -6.18
N LYS A 171 14.45 -3.52 -7.34
CA LYS A 171 14.55 -2.07 -7.53
C LYS A 171 13.18 -1.38 -7.45
N ILE A 172 12.16 -1.91 -8.11
CA ILE A 172 10.80 -1.33 -8.08
C ILE A 172 10.24 -1.37 -6.64
N PHE A 173 10.48 -2.45 -5.89
CA PHE A 173 10.14 -2.50 -4.47
C PHE A 173 10.84 -1.37 -3.69
N SER A 174 12.15 -1.21 -3.87
CA SER A 174 12.95 -0.19 -3.17
C SER A 174 12.51 1.24 -3.50
N ASP A 175 12.18 1.54 -4.75
CA ASP A 175 11.70 2.86 -5.18
C ASP A 175 10.33 3.20 -4.55
N ASN A 176 9.60 2.19 -4.06
CA ASN A 176 8.28 2.30 -3.44
C ASN A 176 8.25 1.99 -1.93
N ASP A 177 9.34 2.30 -1.21
CA ASP A 177 9.47 2.17 0.25
C ASP A 177 9.32 0.73 0.78
N MET A 178 9.60 -0.27 -0.06
CA MET A 178 9.63 -1.69 0.27
C MET A 178 11.02 -2.26 0.06
N GLN A 179 11.31 -3.41 0.63
CA GLN A 179 12.56 -4.14 0.41
C GLN A 179 12.30 -5.63 0.26
N VAL A 180 12.76 -6.20 -0.84
CA VAL A 180 12.81 -7.66 -1.00
C VAL A 180 13.92 -8.22 -0.12
N VAL A 181 13.59 -9.18 0.74
CA VAL A 181 14.51 -9.79 1.72
C VAL A 181 14.62 -11.32 1.56
N GLY A 182 13.85 -11.90 0.64
CA GLY A 182 13.91 -13.34 0.38
C GLY A 182 13.08 -13.76 -0.85
N PRO A 183 13.12 -15.06 -1.18
CA PRO A 183 12.36 -15.60 -2.31
C PRO A 183 10.85 -15.59 -2.03
N PRO A 184 10.00 -15.80 -3.06
CA PRO A 184 8.58 -16.06 -2.89
C PRO A 184 8.31 -17.25 -1.97
N LEU A 185 7.24 -17.15 -1.18
CA LEU A 185 6.80 -18.21 -0.28
C LEU A 185 6.36 -19.43 -1.10
N GLN A 186 7.01 -20.57 -0.84
CA GLN A 186 6.64 -21.83 -1.46
C GLN A 186 5.56 -22.52 -0.63
N ILE A 187 4.54 -23.06 -1.31
CA ILE A 187 3.55 -23.95 -0.69
C ILE A 187 4.25 -25.31 -0.59
N ASN A 188 4.64 -25.72 0.59
CA ASN A 188 5.10 -27.09 0.81
C ASN A 188 3.89 -28.00 0.59
N GLN A 189 3.96 -28.81 -0.44
CA GLN A 189 3.04 -29.91 -0.71
C GLN A 189 3.19 -31.01 0.32
#